data_4f2e5a85e3f21ef04307c20fb5724dc0
#
_entry.id   4f2e5a85e3f21ef04307c20fb5724dc0
#
_cell.length_a   1.000
_cell.length_b   1.000
_cell.length_c   1.000
_cell.angle_alpha   90.00
_cell.angle_beta   90.00
_cell.angle_gamma   90.00
#
_symmetry.space_group_name_H-M   'P 1'
#
loop_
_entity.id
_entity.type
_entity.pdbx_description
1 polymer ?
#
loop_
_entity_poly.entity_id
_entity_poly.type
_entity_poly.pdbx_seq_one_letter_code
_entity_poly.pdbx_strand_id
1 'polypeptide(L)'
;MKITQLKDHALLKSAVAVCREYITKCNPDDPANDPLSTREESYGIEAFLSISNVVACIDQLHFSIEMLSGYRSNSSPDKMNRYDYVVYGIENYYLRFTSVFDRCLRLANVIYQLGLPERQCNNDSIIKNAHVKGTPVAKSLTELDKFTGPFRYHRNTVAHQGTYSEKDLDQLGSYYLLAEKDDDFERYRYLFKKKTDDFVAEKKQDFKGQLVALESLVENYFDSVLSVFETRLKAYV
;
A
#
# COMPACT_ATOMS: atom_id res chain seq x y z
N MET A 1 11.09 13.94 1.59
CA MET A 1 10.12 12.84 1.49
C MET A 1 8.88 13.40 0.82
N LYS A 2 8.53 12.99 -0.40
CA LYS A 2 7.26 13.39 -1.00
C LYS A 2 6.15 12.65 -0.24
N ILE A 3 5.33 13.40 0.47
CA ILE A 3 4.09 12.92 1.06
C ILE A 3 3.10 12.79 -0.09
N THR A 4 2.32 11.69 -0.14
CA THR A 4 1.32 11.53 -1.18
C THR A 4 0.30 12.68 -1.17
N GLN A 5 -0.10 13.15 -2.35
CA GLN A 5 -1.14 14.18 -2.49
C GLN A 5 -2.52 13.70 -2.00
N LEU A 6 -2.70 12.38 -1.85
CA LEU A 6 -3.93 11.80 -1.29
C LEU A 6 -4.27 12.28 0.13
N LYS A 7 -3.27 12.77 0.89
CA LYS A 7 -3.50 13.39 2.22
C LYS A 7 -4.30 14.69 2.13
N ASP A 8 -4.24 15.37 1.00
CA ASP A 8 -4.99 16.59 0.75
C ASP A 8 -6.30 16.37 0.01
N HIS A 9 -6.64 15.12 -0.32
CA HIS A 9 -7.85 14.78 -1.05
C HIS A 9 -9.12 15.14 -0.26
N ALA A 10 -10.16 15.62 -0.96
CA ALA A 10 -11.41 16.04 -0.36
C ALA A 10 -12.10 14.93 0.46
N LEU A 11 -12.03 13.67 -0.01
CA LEU A 11 -12.59 12.52 0.71
C LEU A 11 -12.01 12.38 2.11
N LEU A 12 -10.66 12.46 2.25
CA LEU A 12 -10.02 12.37 3.55
C LEU A 12 -10.38 13.57 4.43
N LYS A 13 -10.38 14.78 3.86
CA LYS A 13 -10.77 16.01 4.58
C LYS A 13 -12.19 15.94 5.12
N SER A 14 -13.14 15.45 4.32
CA SER A 14 -14.53 15.25 4.74
C SER A 14 -14.65 14.22 5.87
N ALA A 15 -13.95 13.09 5.76
CA ALA A 15 -13.95 12.08 6.82
C ALA A 15 -13.30 12.59 8.12
N VAL A 16 -12.19 13.33 8.02
CA VAL A 16 -11.52 13.97 9.17
C VAL A 16 -12.46 14.96 9.88
N ALA A 17 -13.28 15.73 9.14
CA ALA A 17 -14.20 16.68 9.74
C ALA A 17 -15.19 15.97 10.67
N VAL A 18 -15.82 14.87 10.22
CA VAL A 18 -16.74 14.06 11.05
C VAL A 18 -16.04 13.46 12.27
N CYS A 19 -14.84 12.89 12.07
CA CYS A 19 -14.06 12.34 13.19
C CYS A 19 -13.69 13.40 14.21
N ARG A 20 -13.32 14.59 13.77
CA ARG A 20 -12.97 15.70 14.66
C ARG A 20 -14.14 16.12 15.55
N GLU A 21 -15.35 16.16 15.00
CA GLU A 21 -16.56 16.48 15.77
C GLU A 21 -16.79 15.46 16.90
N TYR A 22 -16.59 14.18 16.64
CA TYR A 22 -16.67 13.14 17.68
C TYR A 22 -15.54 13.26 18.70
N ILE A 23 -14.28 13.34 18.26
CA ILE A 23 -13.10 13.40 19.13
C ILE A 23 -13.18 14.62 20.08
N THR A 24 -13.72 15.74 19.64
CA THR A 24 -13.88 16.92 20.53
C THR A 24 -14.88 16.73 21.66
N LYS A 25 -15.73 15.71 21.59
CA LYS A 25 -16.69 15.33 22.64
C LYS A 25 -16.07 14.32 23.63
N CYS A 26 -14.98 13.65 23.26
CA CYS A 26 -14.31 12.65 24.08
C CYS A 26 -13.41 13.31 25.12
N ASN A 27 -13.30 12.70 26.30
CA ASN A 27 -12.39 13.14 27.35
C ASN A 27 -11.13 12.26 27.35
N PRO A 28 -9.95 12.78 26.95
CA PRO A 28 -8.71 12.00 26.95
C PRO A 28 -8.31 11.45 28.32
N ASP A 29 -8.74 12.13 29.40
CA ASP A 29 -8.40 11.75 30.79
C ASP A 29 -9.40 10.72 31.38
N ASP A 30 -10.55 10.52 30.71
CA ASP A 30 -11.58 9.57 31.17
C ASP A 30 -12.32 8.89 29.99
N PRO A 31 -11.61 8.08 29.20
CA PRO A 31 -12.18 7.46 28.00
C PRO A 31 -13.30 6.45 28.29
N ALA A 32 -13.43 5.98 29.54
CA ALA A 32 -14.49 5.06 29.92
C ALA A 32 -15.87 5.72 29.95
N ASN A 33 -15.93 7.05 30.06
CA ASN A 33 -17.15 7.87 30.06
C ASN A 33 -17.34 8.66 28.76
N ASP A 34 -16.62 8.31 27.69
CA ASP A 34 -16.82 8.95 26.38
C ASP A 34 -18.27 8.77 25.90
N PRO A 35 -18.85 9.79 25.23
CA PRO A 35 -20.19 9.69 24.71
C PRO A 35 -20.28 8.61 23.62
N LEU A 36 -21.41 7.92 23.56
CA LEU A 36 -21.69 7.00 22.46
C LEU A 36 -21.72 7.78 21.15
N SER A 37 -21.02 7.28 20.14
CA SER A 37 -21.05 7.84 18.80
C SER A 37 -22.44 7.70 18.17
N THR A 38 -22.89 8.74 17.49
CA THR A 38 -24.06 8.66 16.62
C THR A 38 -23.79 7.72 15.43
N ARG A 39 -24.83 7.38 14.67
CA ARG A 39 -24.67 6.57 13.44
C ARG A 39 -23.82 7.29 12.40
N GLU A 40 -23.98 8.60 12.28
CA GLU A 40 -23.19 9.44 11.39
C GLU A 40 -21.72 9.44 11.80
N GLU A 41 -21.44 9.68 13.07
CA GLU A 41 -20.08 9.67 13.62
C GLU A 41 -19.41 8.30 13.46
N SER A 42 -20.13 7.20 13.80
CA SER A 42 -19.62 5.85 13.60
C SER A 42 -19.26 5.58 12.14
N TYR A 43 -20.13 5.95 11.21
CA TYR A 43 -19.88 5.81 9.78
C TYR A 43 -18.68 6.65 9.32
N GLY A 44 -18.59 7.91 9.79
CA GLY A 44 -17.47 8.79 9.48
C GLY A 44 -16.12 8.25 10.01
N ILE A 45 -16.12 7.71 11.23
CA ILE A 45 -14.92 7.10 11.85
C ILE A 45 -14.48 5.86 11.06
N GLU A 46 -15.39 4.95 10.73
CA GLU A 46 -15.08 3.76 9.94
C GLU A 46 -14.53 4.13 8.55
N ALA A 47 -15.15 5.11 7.89
CA ALA A 47 -14.67 5.62 6.62
C ALA A 47 -13.28 6.24 6.76
N PHE A 48 -13.05 7.10 7.75
CA PHE A 48 -11.74 7.70 8.02
C PHE A 48 -10.65 6.66 8.23
N LEU A 49 -10.89 5.64 9.06
CA LEU A 49 -9.93 4.58 9.30
C LEU A 49 -9.62 3.79 8.02
N SER A 50 -10.63 3.51 7.22
CA SER A 50 -10.47 2.77 5.97
C SER A 50 -9.73 3.58 4.90
N ILE A 51 -10.04 4.89 4.74
CA ILE A 51 -9.32 5.81 3.85
C ILE A 51 -7.86 5.94 4.30
N SER A 52 -7.63 6.17 5.59
CA SER A 52 -6.29 6.29 6.17
C SER A 52 -5.44 5.05 5.93
N ASN A 53 -6.04 3.86 5.93
CA ASN A 53 -5.38 2.60 5.60
C ASN A 53 -4.89 2.56 4.15
N VAL A 54 -5.64 3.09 3.18
CA VAL A 54 -5.21 3.20 1.78
C VAL A 54 -4.06 4.20 1.67
N VAL A 55 -4.22 5.40 2.25
CA VAL A 55 -3.19 6.45 2.22
C VAL A 55 -1.88 5.99 2.87
N ALA A 56 -1.96 5.35 4.03
CA ALA A 56 -0.78 4.81 4.72
C ALA A 56 -0.06 3.73 3.88
N CYS A 57 -0.79 2.92 3.12
CA CYS A 57 -0.18 1.93 2.24
C CYS A 57 0.60 2.60 1.09
N ILE A 58 0.08 3.67 0.50
CA ILE A 58 0.78 4.46 -0.51
C ILE A 58 2.03 5.13 0.08
N ASP A 59 1.94 5.74 1.27
CA ASP A 59 3.12 6.29 1.95
C ASP A 59 4.19 5.22 2.21
N GLN A 60 3.78 4.01 2.59
CA GLN A 60 4.70 2.89 2.79
C GLN A 60 5.38 2.43 1.49
N LEU A 61 4.71 2.56 0.34
CA LEU A 61 5.32 2.30 -0.97
C LEU A 61 6.39 3.33 -1.30
N HIS A 62 6.13 4.62 -1.10
CA HIS A 62 7.17 5.65 -1.23
C HIS A 62 8.37 5.34 -0.36
N PHE A 63 8.12 4.97 0.90
CA PHE A 63 9.18 4.62 1.84
C PHE A 63 9.96 3.37 1.38
N SER A 64 9.29 2.34 0.90
CA SER A 64 9.93 1.12 0.39
C SER A 64 10.88 1.41 -0.78
N ILE A 65 10.50 2.31 -1.71
CA ILE A 65 11.34 2.72 -2.82
C ILE A 65 12.60 3.44 -2.33
N GLU A 66 12.47 4.36 -1.37
CA GLU A 66 13.64 5.06 -0.82
C GLU A 66 14.56 4.12 -0.03
N MET A 67 14.00 3.18 0.68
CA MET A 67 14.76 2.16 1.44
C MET A 67 15.66 1.30 0.55
N LEU A 68 15.32 1.03 -0.73
CA LEU A 68 16.16 0.21 -1.61
C LEU A 68 17.62 0.69 -1.71
N SER A 69 17.88 2.00 -1.57
CA SER A 69 19.22 2.58 -1.56
C SER A 69 19.79 2.77 -0.15
N GLY A 70 19.06 2.36 0.88
CA GLY A 70 19.39 2.67 2.29
C GLY A 70 20.39 1.71 2.95
N TYR A 71 20.87 0.69 2.24
CA TYR A 71 21.82 -0.27 2.81
C TYR A 71 23.08 0.38 3.32
N ARG A 72 23.44 0.12 4.57
CA ARG A 72 24.70 0.53 5.20
C ARG A 72 25.31 -0.68 5.92
N SER A 73 26.50 -1.10 5.53
CA SER A 73 27.18 -2.28 6.10
C SER A 73 27.39 -2.18 7.63
N ASN A 74 27.55 -0.98 8.16
CA ASN A 74 27.81 -0.76 9.59
C ASN A 74 26.53 -0.67 10.46
N SER A 75 25.35 -0.61 9.86
CA SER A 75 24.07 -0.49 10.58
C SER A 75 23.10 -1.61 10.22
N SER A 76 23.53 -2.57 9.42
CA SER A 76 22.73 -3.77 9.13
C SER A 76 22.68 -4.64 10.38
N PRO A 77 21.51 -5.21 10.72
CA PRO A 77 21.43 -6.28 11.71
C PRO A 77 22.42 -7.36 11.34
N ASP A 78 23.06 -7.95 12.34
CA ASP A 78 24.09 -8.98 12.14
C ASP A 78 23.65 -9.99 11.06
N LYS A 79 24.44 -10.08 9.98
CA LYS A 79 24.38 -11.04 8.88
C LYS A 79 23.50 -10.72 7.66
N MET A 80 22.81 -9.59 7.55
CA MET A 80 22.15 -9.26 6.30
C MET A 80 23.15 -8.59 5.33
N ASN A 81 23.48 -9.24 4.24
CA ASN A 81 24.28 -8.65 3.17
C ASN A 81 23.44 -7.71 2.29
N ARG A 82 24.08 -7.01 1.37
CA ARG A 82 23.40 -6.02 0.52
C ARG A 82 22.39 -6.67 -0.43
N TYR A 83 22.67 -7.86 -0.92
CA TYR A 83 21.75 -8.60 -1.79
C TYR A 83 20.46 -8.94 -1.06
N ASP A 84 20.54 -9.53 0.12
CA ASP A 84 19.37 -9.88 0.95
C ASP A 84 18.54 -8.64 1.28
N TYR A 85 19.21 -7.51 1.55
CA TYR A 85 18.54 -6.24 1.80
C TYR A 85 17.72 -5.76 0.59
N VAL A 86 18.28 -5.86 -0.62
CA VAL A 86 17.61 -5.48 -1.87
C VAL A 86 16.44 -6.41 -2.15
N VAL A 87 16.64 -7.72 -2.01
CA VAL A 87 15.57 -8.73 -2.16
C VAL A 87 14.41 -8.41 -1.22
N TYR A 88 14.69 -8.23 0.07
CA TYR A 88 13.68 -7.89 1.07
C TYR A 88 12.93 -6.58 0.72
N GLY A 89 13.64 -5.57 0.22
CA GLY A 89 13.04 -4.31 -0.20
C GLY A 89 12.08 -4.47 -1.38
N ILE A 90 12.44 -5.28 -2.38
CA ILE A 90 11.59 -5.59 -3.55
C ILE A 90 10.36 -6.38 -3.14
N GLU A 91 10.54 -7.42 -2.33
CA GLU A 91 9.45 -8.24 -1.80
C GLU A 91 8.43 -7.39 -1.02
N ASN A 92 8.95 -6.54 -0.13
CA ASN A 92 8.14 -5.63 0.65
C ASN A 92 7.34 -4.63 -0.22
N TYR A 93 7.94 -4.16 -1.34
CA TYR A 93 7.25 -3.33 -2.31
C TYR A 93 6.07 -4.08 -2.96
N TYR A 94 6.29 -5.28 -3.51
CA TYR A 94 5.22 -6.02 -4.20
C TYR A 94 4.10 -6.47 -3.27
N LEU A 95 4.41 -6.86 -2.03
CA LEU A 95 3.40 -7.18 -1.01
C LEU A 95 2.48 -5.99 -0.74
N ARG A 96 3.03 -4.78 -0.62
CA ARG A 96 2.25 -3.56 -0.40
C ARG A 96 1.53 -3.09 -1.65
N PHE A 97 2.20 -3.11 -2.80
CA PHE A 97 1.65 -2.64 -4.06
C PHE A 97 0.33 -3.33 -4.40
N THR A 98 0.31 -4.65 -4.30
CA THR A 98 -0.91 -5.43 -4.56
C THR A 98 -1.96 -5.28 -3.45
N SER A 99 -1.55 -5.00 -2.21
CA SER A 99 -2.48 -4.82 -1.09
C SER A 99 -3.26 -3.49 -1.15
N VAL A 100 -2.85 -2.52 -1.97
CA VAL A 100 -3.62 -1.27 -2.17
C VAL A 100 -5.02 -1.58 -2.71
N PHE A 101 -5.12 -2.47 -3.69
CA PHE A 101 -6.40 -2.88 -4.24
C PHE A 101 -7.31 -3.54 -3.20
N ASP A 102 -6.77 -4.46 -2.40
CA ASP A 102 -7.54 -5.12 -1.33
C ASP A 102 -8.07 -4.09 -0.30
N ARG A 103 -7.29 -3.04 0.00
CA ARG A 103 -7.71 -1.94 0.89
C ARG A 103 -8.80 -1.08 0.25
N CYS A 104 -8.74 -0.83 -1.06
CA CYS A 104 -9.80 -0.13 -1.79
C CYS A 104 -11.11 -0.92 -1.80
N LEU A 105 -11.05 -2.26 -1.91
CA LEU A 105 -12.25 -3.10 -1.78
C LEU A 105 -12.87 -2.99 -0.37
N ARG A 106 -12.06 -2.99 0.69
CA ARG A 106 -12.53 -2.80 2.07
C ARG A 106 -13.13 -1.41 2.28
N LEU A 107 -12.51 -0.37 1.71
CA LEU A 107 -13.08 0.97 1.74
C LEU A 107 -14.45 1.01 1.06
N ALA A 108 -14.61 0.38 -0.11
CA ALA A 108 -15.92 0.28 -0.76
C ALA A 108 -16.96 -0.45 0.11
N ASN A 109 -16.55 -1.54 0.82
CA ASN A 109 -17.41 -2.23 1.76
C ASN A 109 -17.94 -1.29 2.85
N VAL A 110 -17.08 -0.46 3.44
CA VAL A 110 -17.46 0.53 4.46
C VAL A 110 -18.36 1.61 3.86
N ILE A 111 -17.95 2.24 2.76
CA ILE A 111 -18.68 3.35 2.14
C ILE A 111 -20.09 2.93 1.70
N TYR A 112 -20.25 1.75 1.15
CA TYR A 112 -21.56 1.23 0.77
C TYR A 112 -22.30 0.50 1.90
N GLN A 113 -21.66 0.37 3.09
CA GLN A 113 -22.22 -0.34 4.25
C GLN A 113 -22.70 -1.75 3.91
N LEU A 114 -21.87 -2.50 3.18
CA LEU A 114 -22.24 -3.85 2.74
C LEU A 114 -22.21 -4.87 3.87
N GLY A 115 -21.53 -4.57 4.99
CA GLY A 115 -21.44 -5.43 6.16
C GLY A 115 -20.66 -6.74 5.94
N LEU A 116 -19.82 -6.80 4.91
CA LEU A 116 -19.06 -8.01 4.61
C LEU A 116 -17.87 -8.15 5.57
N PRO A 117 -17.63 -9.36 6.10
CA PRO A 117 -16.39 -9.64 6.81
C PRO A 117 -15.17 -9.37 5.92
N GLU A 118 -14.06 -8.92 6.53
CA GLU A 118 -12.85 -8.50 5.80
C GLU A 118 -12.35 -9.54 4.80
N ARG A 119 -12.33 -10.83 5.19
CA ARG A 119 -11.92 -11.97 4.35
C ARG A 119 -12.83 -12.22 3.13
N GLN A 120 -14.03 -11.65 3.11
CA GLN A 120 -14.99 -11.76 2.03
C GLN A 120 -14.96 -10.55 1.09
N CYS A 121 -14.20 -9.50 1.39
CA CYS A 121 -14.02 -8.34 0.52
C CYS A 121 -13.12 -8.72 -0.66
N ASN A 122 -13.72 -9.19 -1.75
CA ASN A 122 -13.04 -9.55 -2.99
C ASN A 122 -13.80 -8.97 -4.21
N ASN A 123 -13.26 -9.17 -5.42
CA ASN A 123 -13.84 -8.64 -6.64
C ASN A 123 -15.32 -9.02 -6.81
N ASP A 124 -15.65 -10.27 -6.58
CA ASP A 124 -17.01 -10.76 -6.82
C ASP A 124 -18.00 -10.21 -5.79
N SER A 125 -17.59 -10.17 -4.53
CA SER A 125 -18.47 -9.70 -3.45
C SER A 125 -18.65 -8.18 -3.43
N ILE A 126 -17.69 -7.41 -3.93
CA ILE A 126 -17.73 -5.93 -3.93
C ILE A 126 -18.17 -5.41 -5.30
N ILE A 127 -17.39 -5.69 -6.36
CA ILE A 127 -17.63 -5.07 -7.69
C ILE A 127 -18.94 -5.55 -8.32
N LYS A 128 -19.30 -6.81 -8.09
CA LYS A 128 -20.57 -7.38 -8.60
C LYS A 128 -21.75 -7.18 -7.65
N ASN A 129 -21.56 -6.58 -6.47
CA ASN A 129 -22.64 -6.27 -5.54
C ASN A 129 -23.68 -5.36 -6.19
N ALA A 130 -24.96 -5.61 -5.93
CA ALA A 130 -26.07 -4.87 -6.54
C ALA A 130 -25.99 -3.34 -6.28
N HIS A 131 -25.46 -2.92 -5.14
CA HIS A 131 -25.31 -1.50 -4.78
C HIS A 131 -24.07 -0.83 -5.41
N VAL A 132 -23.10 -1.60 -5.86
CA VAL A 132 -21.81 -1.10 -6.40
C VAL A 132 -21.76 -1.25 -7.91
N LYS A 133 -22.30 -2.35 -8.43
CA LYS A 133 -22.28 -2.68 -9.86
C LYS A 133 -22.82 -1.53 -10.73
N GLY A 134 -22.07 -1.18 -11.78
CA GLY A 134 -22.45 -0.13 -12.72
C GLY A 134 -22.19 1.29 -12.24
N THR A 135 -21.67 1.48 -11.00
CA THR A 135 -21.30 2.79 -10.48
C THR A 135 -19.89 3.20 -10.93
N PRO A 136 -19.54 4.50 -10.84
CA PRO A 136 -18.15 4.96 -11.04
C PRO A 136 -17.14 4.25 -10.13
N VAL A 137 -17.53 3.91 -8.89
CA VAL A 137 -16.70 3.17 -7.94
C VAL A 137 -16.34 1.77 -8.46
N ALA A 138 -17.31 1.03 -9.03
CA ALA A 138 -17.04 -0.27 -9.65
C ALA A 138 -16.06 -0.16 -10.82
N LYS A 139 -16.17 0.91 -11.62
CA LYS A 139 -15.28 1.17 -12.74
C LYS A 139 -13.85 1.43 -12.26
N SER A 140 -13.67 2.34 -11.30
CA SER A 140 -12.34 2.66 -10.75
C SER A 140 -11.69 1.46 -10.07
N LEU A 141 -12.47 0.64 -9.33
CA LEU A 141 -11.97 -0.62 -8.76
C LEU A 141 -11.54 -1.62 -9.85
N THR A 142 -12.27 -1.69 -10.96
CA THR A 142 -11.89 -2.56 -12.09
C THR A 142 -10.60 -2.11 -12.75
N GLU A 143 -10.36 -0.81 -12.86
CA GLU A 143 -9.12 -0.23 -13.38
C GLU A 143 -7.93 -0.52 -12.44
N LEU A 144 -8.12 -0.36 -11.14
CA LEU A 144 -7.13 -0.73 -10.11
C LEU A 144 -6.79 -2.22 -10.17
N ASP A 145 -7.80 -3.10 -10.30
CA ASP A 145 -7.61 -4.55 -10.43
C ASP A 145 -6.78 -4.92 -11.66
N LYS A 146 -7.11 -4.33 -12.81
CA LYS A 146 -6.36 -4.53 -14.06
C LYS A 146 -4.90 -4.07 -13.94
N PHE A 147 -4.66 -2.97 -13.24
CA PHE A 147 -3.33 -2.42 -13.06
C PHE A 147 -2.49 -3.22 -12.07
N THR A 148 -3.06 -3.60 -10.92
CA THR A 148 -2.33 -4.32 -9.86
C THR A 148 -2.28 -5.83 -10.09
N GLY A 149 -3.21 -6.37 -10.87
CA GLY A 149 -3.39 -7.81 -11.11
C GLY A 149 -2.14 -8.54 -11.59
N PRO A 150 -1.40 -8.04 -12.60
CA PRO A 150 -0.17 -8.66 -13.08
C PRO A 150 0.89 -8.86 -12.00
N PHE A 151 0.94 -8.00 -11.00
CA PHE A 151 1.93 -8.05 -9.92
C PHE A 151 1.57 -9.06 -8.80
N ARG A 152 0.36 -9.62 -8.80
CA ARG A 152 -0.05 -10.67 -7.84
C ARG A 152 0.79 -11.93 -7.95
N TYR A 153 1.34 -12.21 -9.12
CA TYR A 153 2.28 -13.31 -9.28
C TYR A 153 3.48 -13.16 -8.32
N HIS A 154 4.14 -11.99 -8.33
CA HIS A 154 5.28 -11.72 -7.44
C HIS A 154 4.89 -11.81 -5.97
N ARG A 155 3.76 -11.22 -5.57
CA ARG A 155 3.23 -11.34 -4.21
C ARG A 155 3.02 -12.79 -3.80
N ASN A 156 2.40 -13.60 -4.68
CA ASN A 156 2.10 -14.99 -4.36
C ASN A 156 3.37 -15.84 -4.28
N THR A 157 4.38 -15.56 -5.12
CA THR A 157 5.69 -16.20 -5.04
C THR A 157 6.32 -15.93 -3.68
N VAL A 158 6.41 -14.66 -3.27
CA VAL A 158 6.98 -14.26 -1.98
C VAL A 158 6.21 -14.85 -0.80
N ALA A 159 4.87 -14.83 -0.85
CA ALA A 159 4.05 -15.26 0.28
C ALA A 159 3.98 -16.79 0.45
N HIS A 160 4.15 -17.58 -0.63
CA HIS A 160 3.82 -19.02 -0.62
C HIS A 160 4.89 -19.93 -1.20
N GLN A 161 5.82 -19.43 -2.00
CA GLN A 161 6.74 -20.28 -2.77
C GLN A 161 8.21 -20.04 -2.44
N GLY A 162 8.58 -18.90 -1.89
CA GLY A 162 9.97 -18.55 -1.58
C GLY A 162 10.32 -17.10 -1.82
N THR A 163 11.53 -16.82 -2.23
CA THR A 163 12.09 -15.49 -2.43
C THR A 163 11.74 -14.95 -3.82
N TYR A 164 11.68 -13.62 -3.93
CA TYR A 164 11.59 -12.96 -5.23
C TYR A 164 12.81 -13.31 -6.10
N SER A 165 12.57 -13.70 -7.33
CA SER A 165 13.59 -14.10 -8.30
C SER A 165 13.41 -13.35 -9.62
N GLU A 166 14.52 -12.87 -10.14
CA GLU A 166 14.67 -12.22 -11.43
C GLU A 166 16.11 -12.41 -11.91
N LYS A 167 16.32 -12.59 -13.22
CA LYS A 167 17.61 -12.99 -13.79
C LYS A 167 18.81 -12.18 -13.30
N ASP A 168 18.69 -10.85 -13.31
CA ASP A 168 19.82 -9.99 -12.94
C ASP A 168 20.05 -9.99 -11.41
N LEU A 169 18.97 -10.09 -10.65
CA LEU A 169 19.04 -10.24 -9.19
C LEU A 169 19.67 -11.59 -8.80
N ASP A 170 19.30 -12.66 -9.48
CA ASP A 170 19.84 -14.01 -9.22
C ASP A 170 21.33 -14.10 -9.55
N GLN A 171 21.78 -13.40 -10.61
CA GLN A 171 23.22 -13.25 -10.88
C GLN A 171 23.93 -12.50 -9.76
N LEU A 172 23.36 -11.40 -9.24
CA LEU A 172 23.92 -10.69 -8.10
C LEU A 172 23.99 -11.60 -6.86
N GLY A 173 22.95 -12.39 -6.59
CA GLY A 173 22.91 -13.35 -5.49
C GLY A 173 24.03 -14.37 -5.57
N SER A 174 24.30 -14.92 -6.76
CA SER A 174 25.41 -15.85 -7.00
C SER A 174 26.76 -15.22 -6.66
N TYR A 175 26.97 -13.95 -6.99
CA TYR A 175 28.20 -13.25 -6.65
C TYR A 175 28.38 -13.05 -5.14
N TYR A 176 27.32 -12.61 -4.45
CA TYR A 176 27.39 -12.42 -2.99
C TYR A 176 27.68 -13.74 -2.26
N LEU A 177 27.07 -14.84 -2.72
CA LEU A 177 27.30 -16.19 -2.16
C LEU A 177 28.77 -16.66 -2.35
N LEU A 178 29.35 -16.38 -3.52
CA LEU A 178 30.75 -16.74 -3.79
C LEU A 178 31.73 -15.87 -2.98
N ALA A 179 31.46 -14.57 -2.88
CA ALA A 179 32.29 -13.64 -2.10
C ALA A 179 32.33 -13.98 -0.60
N GLU A 180 31.29 -14.63 -0.06
CA GLU A 180 31.28 -15.08 1.33
C GLU A 180 32.16 -16.33 1.59
N LYS A 181 32.51 -17.07 0.52
CA LYS A 181 33.21 -18.36 0.61
C LYS A 181 34.65 -18.32 0.14
N ASP A 182 35.05 -17.29 -0.59
CA ASP A 182 36.33 -17.24 -1.28
C ASP A 182 36.91 -15.82 -1.30
N ASP A 183 38.00 -15.62 -0.57
CA ASP A 183 38.71 -14.33 -0.46
C ASP A 183 39.20 -13.81 -1.82
N ASP A 184 39.44 -14.70 -2.80
CA ASP A 184 39.82 -14.30 -4.16
C ASP A 184 38.73 -13.47 -4.86
N PHE A 185 37.47 -13.55 -4.42
CA PHE A 185 36.37 -12.74 -4.93
C PHE A 185 36.40 -11.29 -4.46
N GLU A 186 37.15 -10.94 -3.42
CA GLU A 186 37.30 -9.55 -2.98
C GLU A 186 37.77 -8.60 -4.12
N ARG A 187 38.62 -9.10 -5.05
CA ARG A 187 39.03 -8.33 -6.24
C ARG A 187 37.87 -7.92 -7.15
N TYR A 188 36.73 -8.61 -7.09
CA TYR A 188 35.53 -8.32 -7.89
C TYR A 188 34.51 -7.46 -7.12
N ARG A 189 34.75 -7.16 -5.84
CA ARG A 189 33.85 -6.40 -4.97
C ARG A 189 33.39 -5.07 -5.58
N TYR A 190 34.31 -4.35 -6.23
CA TYR A 190 33.97 -3.11 -6.91
C TYR A 190 32.94 -3.31 -8.03
N LEU A 191 33.15 -4.34 -8.85
CA LEU A 191 32.23 -4.68 -9.97
C LEU A 191 30.85 -5.05 -9.45
N PHE A 192 30.78 -5.86 -8.38
CA PHE A 192 29.51 -6.26 -7.78
C PHE A 192 28.78 -5.08 -7.15
N LYS A 193 29.52 -4.21 -6.46
CA LYS A 193 28.96 -2.99 -5.92
C LYS A 193 28.34 -2.14 -7.02
N LYS A 194 29.05 -1.90 -8.11
CA LYS A 194 28.56 -1.13 -9.25
C LYS A 194 27.31 -1.77 -9.87
N LYS A 195 27.33 -3.07 -10.18
CA LYS A 195 26.18 -3.77 -10.73
C LYS A 195 24.97 -3.71 -9.82
N THR A 196 25.15 -3.82 -8.51
CA THR A 196 24.06 -3.70 -7.54
C THR A 196 23.53 -2.26 -7.51
N ASP A 197 24.41 -1.24 -7.59
CA ASP A 197 23.98 0.16 -7.66
C ASP A 197 23.14 0.43 -8.93
N ASP A 198 23.60 -0.07 -10.07
CA ASP A 198 22.91 0.07 -11.36
C ASP A 198 21.52 -0.61 -11.31
N PHE A 199 21.46 -1.87 -10.82
CA PHE A 199 20.23 -2.61 -10.65
C PHE A 199 19.23 -1.91 -9.70
N VAL A 200 19.71 -1.43 -8.55
CA VAL A 200 18.86 -0.70 -7.60
C VAL A 200 18.36 0.60 -8.20
N ALA A 201 19.18 1.32 -8.97
CA ALA A 201 18.76 2.56 -9.63
C ALA A 201 17.65 2.31 -10.66
N GLU A 202 17.78 1.27 -11.47
CA GLU A 202 16.77 0.84 -12.46
C GLU A 202 15.46 0.45 -11.75
N LYS A 203 15.52 -0.43 -10.74
CA LYS A 203 14.33 -0.83 -9.96
C LYS A 203 13.63 0.34 -9.30
N LYS A 204 14.38 1.29 -8.73
CA LYS A 204 13.78 2.51 -8.16
C LYS A 204 13.04 3.32 -9.21
N GLN A 205 13.56 3.41 -10.42
CA GLN A 205 12.91 4.15 -11.51
C GLN A 205 11.61 3.45 -11.93
N ASP A 206 11.64 2.14 -12.09
CA ASP A 206 10.46 1.34 -12.42
C ASP A 206 9.38 1.46 -11.35
N PHE A 207 9.74 1.31 -10.08
CA PHE A 207 8.80 1.40 -8.97
C PHE A 207 8.22 2.81 -8.82
N LYS A 208 9.00 3.86 -9.07
CA LYS A 208 8.49 5.24 -9.10
C LYS A 208 7.46 5.43 -10.20
N GLY A 209 7.71 4.90 -11.41
CA GLY A 209 6.75 4.95 -12.51
C GLY A 209 5.44 4.22 -12.17
N GLN A 210 5.55 3.01 -11.63
CA GLN A 210 4.39 2.22 -11.18
C GLN A 210 3.61 2.94 -10.07
N LEU A 211 4.30 3.54 -9.10
CA LEU A 211 3.66 4.23 -7.98
C LEU A 211 2.91 5.48 -8.42
N VAL A 212 3.47 6.28 -9.33
CA VAL A 212 2.79 7.47 -9.88
C VAL A 212 1.49 7.06 -10.59
N ALA A 213 1.52 5.99 -11.38
CA ALA A 213 0.32 5.48 -12.06
C ALA A 213 -0.72 4.94 -11.05
N LEU A 214 -0.26 4.23 -10.02
CA LEU A 214 -1.14 3.73 -8.95
C LEU A 214 -1.79 4.87 -8.17
N GLU A 215 -1.04 5.91 -7.79
CA GLU A 215 -1.57 7.08 -7.10
C GLU A 215 -2.67 7.77 -7.89
N SER A 216 -2.49 7.96 -9.20
CA SER A 216 -3.52 8.53 -10.08
C SER A 216 -4.79 7.67 -10.11
N LEU A 217 -4.66 6.34 -10.14
CA LEU A 217 -5.82 5.45 -10.09
C LEU A 217 -6.53 5.48 -8.73
N VAL A 218 -5.79 5.59 -7.64
CA VAL A 218 -6.36 5.73 -6.29
C VAL A 218 -7.04 7.09 -6.13
N GLU A 219 -6.49 8.16 -6.68
CA GLU A 219 -7.11 9.48 -6.70
C GLU A 219 -8.46 9.45 -7.43
N ASN A 220 -8.52 8.90 -8.64
CA ASN A 220 -9.78 8.70 -9.39
C ASN A 220 -10.78 7.82 -8.63
N TYR A 221 -10.30 6.82 -7.91
CA TYR A 221 -11.14 6.00 -7.04
C TYR A 221 -11.70 6.82 -5.88
N PHE A 222 -10.89 7.62 -5.21
CA PHE A 222 -11.32 8.51 -4.12
C PHE A 222 -12.35 9.54 -4.59
N ASP A 223 -12.17 10.12 -5.79
CA ASP A 223 -13.18 11.01 -6.39
C ASP A 223 -14.51 10.30 -6.58
N SER A 224 -14.48 9.05 -7.08
CA SER A 224 -15.70 8.27 -7.28
C SER A 224 -16.41 7.91 -5.96
N VAL A 225 -15.63 7.70 -4.89
CA VAL A 225 -16.14 7.35 -3.55
C VAL A 225 -16.70 8.58 -2.83
N LEU A 226 -16.11 9.76 -3.03
CA LEU A 226 -16.48 11.01 -2.34
C LEU A 226 -17.98 11.31 -2.45
N SER A 227 -18.53 11.22 -3.66
CA SER A 227 -19.94 11.53 -3.89
C SER A 227 -20.89 10.58 -3.15
N VAL A 228 -20.50 9.31 -3.03
CA VAL A 228 -21.28 8.28 -2.29
C VAL A 228 -21.19 8.55 -0.80
N PHE A 229 -19.97 8.83 -0.30
CA PHE A 229 -19.74 9.15 1.11
C PHE A 229 -20.56 10.34 1.58
N GLU A 230 -20.51 11.47 0.85
CA GLU A 230 -21.27 12.68 1.18
C GLU A 230 -22.79 12.49 1.11
N THR A 231 -23.26 11.71 0.12
CA THR A 231 -24.69 11.41 0.00
C THR A 231 -25.18 10.61 1.20
N ARG A 232 -24.38 9.66 1.67
CA ARG A 232 -24.75 8.85 2.84
C ARG A 232 -24.67 9.63 4.15
N LEU A 233 -23.66 10.50 4.32
CA LEU A 233 -23.62 11.38 5.49
C LEU A 233 -24.90 12.23 5.59
N LYS A 234 -25.34 12.83 4.49
CA LYS A 234 -26.58 13.62 4.45
C LYS A 234 -27.84 12.81 4.78
N ALA A 235 -27.83 11.52 4.60
CA ALA A 235 -28.97 10.66 4.92
C ALA A 235 -29.09 10.34 6.43
N TYR A 236 -28.09 10.68 7.24
CA TYR A 236 -28.12 10.55 8.70
C TYR A 236 -28.56 11.84 9.42
N VAL A 237 -28.49 12.97 8.71
CA VAL A 237 -28.99 14.28 9.16
C VAL A 237 -30.49 14.40 8.86
#